data_2bcfd32e7405a3d9d664cee43ab765c8
#
_entry.id   2bcfd32e7405a3d9d664cee43ab765c8
#
_cell.length_a   1.000
_cell.length_b   1.000
_cell.length_c   1.000
_cell.angle_alpha   90.00
_cell.angle_beta   90.00
_cell.angle_gamma   90.00
#
_symmetry.space_group_name_H-M   'P 1'
#
loop_
_entity.id
_entity.type
_entity.pdbx_description
1 polymer ?
#
loop_
_entity_poly.entity_id
_entity_poly.type
_entity_poly.pdbx_seq_one_letter_code
_entity_poly.pdbx_strand_id
1 'polypeptide(L)' 'MPEMITIKEAAHRTGLSYDFLRKSCLKGQIVHIRAGSKFLINFGKLVEWLNTSKGEEGNGPEP' A
#
# COMPACT_ATOMS: atom_id res chain seq x y z
N MET A 1 7.43 1.61 16.81
CA MET A 1 8.17 1.79 15.62
C MET A 1 7.42 1.34 14.44
N PRO A 2 7.38 2.08 13.37
CA PRO A 2 6.65 1.67 12.20
C PRO A 2 7.39 0.51 11.52
N GLU A 3 6.63 -0.39 10.95
CA GLU A 3 7.23 -1.48 10.24
C GLU A 3 7.30 -1.11 8.77
N MET A 4 8.51 -1.09 8.23
CA MET A 4 8.71 -0.74 6.83
C MET A 4 9.01 -2.03 6.07
N ILE A 5 8.21 -2.30 5.07
CA ILE A 5 8.37 -3.53 4.29
C ILE A 5 8.40 -3.20 2.82
N THR A 6 8.89 -4.12 2.02
CA THR A 6 8.96 -3.89 0.58
C THR A 6 7.58 -4.02 -0.02
N ILE A 7 7.41 -3.54 -1.25
CA ILE A 7 6.14 -3.65 -1.95
C ILE A 7 5.80 -5.12 -2.13
N LYS A 8 6.81 -5.95 -2.41
CA LYS A 8 6.58 -7.36 -2.61
C LYS A 8 6.01 -7.99 -1.33
N GLU A 9 6.58 -7.64 -0.19
CA GLU A 9 6.12 -8.18 1.06
C GLU A 9 4.72 -7.64 1.38
N ALA A 10 4.46 -6.38 1.09
CA ALA A 10 3.15 -5.80 1.33
C ALA A 10 2.10 -6.49 0.47
N ALA A 11 2.44 -6.78 -0.78
CA ALA A 11 1.53 -7.47 -1.68
C ALA A 11 1.20 -8.86 -1.13
N HIS A 12 2.22 -9.53 -0.60
CA HIS A 12 2.02 -10.86 -0.05
C HIS A 12 1.13 -10.81 1.18
N ARG A 13 1.34 -9.86 2.05
CA ARG A 13 0.58 -9.78 3.29
C ARG A 13 -0.86 -9.32 3.09
N THR A 14 -1.09 -8.44 2.13
CA THR A 14 -2.43 -7.91 1.92
C THR A 14 -3.22 -8.63 0.84
N GLY A 15 -2.55 -9.41 0.04
CA GLY A 15 -3.22 -10.09 -1.07
C GLY A 15 -3.47 -9.17 -2.25
N LEU A 16 -2.93 -7.96 -2.22
CA LEU A 16 -3.10 -7.04 -3.34
C LEU A 16 -2.00 -7.24 -4.36
N SER A 17 -2.21 -6.78 -5.57
CA SER A 17 -1.20 -6.96 -6.59
C SER A 17 -0.02 -6.03 -6.37
N TYR A 18 1.15 -6.47 -6.76
CA TYR A 18 2.35 -5.68 -6.66
C TYR A 18 2.18 -4.40 -7.47
N ASP A 19 1.64 -4.51 -8.67
CA ASP A 19 1.49 -3.38 -9.55
C ASP A 19 0.56 -2.33 -8.96
N PHE A 20 -0.50 -2.76 -8.31
CA PHE A 20 -1.44 -1.84 -7.68
C PHE A 20 -0.73 -1.04 -6.58
N LEU A 21 0.02 -1.73 -5.74
CA LEU A 21 0.72 -1.07 -4.64
C LEU A 21 1.80 -0.13 -5.17
N ARG A 22 2.52 -0.55 -6.20
CA ARG A 22 3.56 0.27 -6.76
C ARG A 22 2.97 1.55 -7.35
N LYS A 23 1.87 1.44 -8.07
CA LYS A 23 1.24 2.61 -8.65
C LYS A 23 0.71 3.54 -7.58
N SER A 24 0.17 2.98 -6.50
CA SER A 24 -0.33 3.80 -5.40
C SER A 24 0.80 4.54 -4.71
N CYS A 25 1.97 3.92 -4.60
CA CYS A 25 3.12 4.60 -4.05
C CYS A 25 3.56 5.73 -4.97
N LEU A 26 3.57 5.49 -6.27
CA LEU A 26 4.00 6.51 -7.23
C LEU A 26 3.04 7.69 -7.23
N LYS A 27 1.78 7.45 -6.93
CA LYS A 27 0.81 8.52 -6.87
C LYS A 27 0.83 9.24 -5.52
N GLY A 28 1.61 8.73 -4.58
CA GLY A 28 1.71 9.34 -3.26
C GLY A 28 0.54 9.02 -2.36
N GLN A 29 -0.23 8.00 -2.65
CA GLN A 29 -1.37 7.64 -1.84
C GLN A 29 -1.01 6.80 -0.62
N ILE A 30 0.10 6.11 -0.66
CA ILE A 30 0.55 5.26 0.44
C ILE A 30 1.82 5.84 1.02
N VAL A 31 1.91 5.89 2.33
CA VAL A 31 3.11 6.39 3.00
C VAL A 31 4.25 5.43 2.72
N HIS A 32 5.29 5.90 2.09
CA HIS A 32 6.41 5.08 1.72
C HIS A 32 7.70 5.91 1.67
N ILE A 33 8.82 5.23 1.60
CA ILE A 33 10.09 5.90 1.39
C ILE A 33 10.83 5.15 0.33
N ARG A 34 11.70 5.82 -0.36
CA ARG A 34 12.51 5.19 -1.38
C ARG A 34 13.90 4.99 -0.82
N ALA A 35 14.36 3.75 -0.85
CA ALA A 35 15.68 3.42 -0.34
C ALA A 35 16.45 2.81 -1.50
N GLY A 36 17.27 3.58 -2.15
CA GLY A 36 17.99 3.11 -3.31
C GLY A 36 17.01 2.83 -4.44
N SER A 37 16.99 1.63 -4.92
CA SER A 37 16.09 1.27 -6.00
C SER A 37 14.82 0.60 -5.48
N LYS A 38 14.62 0.57 -4.16
CA LYS A 38 13.47 -0.10 -3.60
C LYS A 38 12.54 0.88 -2.93
N PHE A 39 11.26 0.55 -2.91
CA PHE A 39 10.31 1.33 -2.14
C PHE A 39 10.01 0.53 -0.87
N LEU A 40 9.95 1.23 0.25
CA LEU A 40 9.57 0.59 1.51
C LEU A 40 8.26 1.25 1.94
N ILE A 41 7.29 0.44 2.30
CA ILE A 41 5.98 0.92 2.68
C ILE A 41 5.80 0.82 4.17
N ASN A 42 5.21 1.86 4.79
CA ASN A 42 4.88 1.81 6.19
C ASN A 42 3.63 0.94 6.29
N PHE A 43 3.80 -0.28 6.78
CA PHE A 43 2.72 -1.25 6.79
C PHE A 43 1.54 -0.79 7.65
N GLY A 44 1.79 -0.15 8.77
CA GLY A 44 0.71 0.34 9.61
C GLY A 44 -0.14 1.36 8.88
N LYS A 45 0.51 2.27 8.16
CA LYS A 45 -0.23 3.26 7.40
C LYS A 45 -0.95 2.64 6.21
N LEU A 46 -0.37 1.61 5.63
CA LEU A 46 -1.02 0.92 4.53
C LEU A 46 -2.32 0.29 5.01
N VAL A 47 -2.30 -0.32 6.18
CA VAL A 47 -3.48 -0.96 6.71
C VAL A 47 -4.55 0.11 7.00
N GLU A 48 -4.15 1.25 7.55
CA GLU A 48 -5.07 2.32 7.81
C GLU A 48 -5.69 2.83 6.51
N TRP A 49 -4.87 2.99 5.49
CA TRP A 49 -5.34 3.47 4.21
C TRP A 49 -6.35 2.51 3.59
N LEU A 50 -6.07 1.22 3.68
CA LEU A 50 -6.96 0.22 3.13
C LEU A 50 -8.29 0.20 3.88
N ASN A 51 -8.24 0.33 5.20
CA ASN A 51 -9.46 0.33 5.97
C ASN A 51 -10.31 1.56 5.64
N THR A 52 -9.68 2.69 5.49
CA THR A 52 -10.40 3.91 5.18
C THR A 52 -10.95 3.89 3.76
N SER A 53 -10.12 3.52 2.83
CA SER A 53 -10.54 3.49 1.45
C SER A 53 -11.64 2.52 1.20
N LYS A 54 -11.58 1.37 1.91
CA LYS A 54 -12.55 0.41 1.73
C LYS A 54 -13.91 0.93 2.06
N GLY A 55 -13.98 1.72 3.05
CA GLY A 55 -15.23 2.27 3.43
C GLY A 55 -15.80 3.16 2.39
N GLU A 56 -14.98 4.00 1.77
CA GLU A 56 -15.52 4.87 0.90
C GLU A 56 -15.63 4.31 -0.40
N GLU A 57 -14.88 3.45 -0.72
CA GLU A 57 -14.93 2.97 -1.92
C GLU A 57 -16.00 2.25 -2.20
N GLY A 58 -16.70 2.01 -1.35
CA GLY A 58 -17.79 1.37 -1.58
C GLY A 58 -18.04 1.32 -2.95
N ASN A 59 -17.62 2.07 -3.51
CA ASN A 59 -17.86 2.18 -4.76
C ASN A 59 -16.97 1.45 -5.54
N GLY A 60 -16.21 1.21 -5.14
CA GLY A 60 -15.32 0.75 -5.94
C GLY A 60 -15.66 -0.33 -6.66
N PRO A 61 -15.20 -0.81 -7.06
CA PRO A 61 -15.41 -1.77 -7.92
C PRO A 61 -15.90 -2.97 -7.47
N GLU A 62 -16.09 -3.19 -7.11
CA GLU A 62 -16.32 -3.87 -6.88
C GLU A 62 -16.58 -4.38 -7.27
N PRO A 63 -16.59 -4.84 -7.21
CA PRO A 63 -16.76 -5.45 -7.51
C PRO A 63 -16.89 -5.97 -7.57
#